data_e01ec7117654cfbac389e4b4eabcbe85
#
_entry.id   e01ec7117654cfbac389e4b4eabcbe85
#
_cell.length_a   1.000
_cell.length_b   1.000
_cell.length_c   1.000
_cell.angle_alpha   90.00
_cell.angle_beta   90.00
_cell.angle_gamma   90.00
#
_symmetry.space_group_name_H-M   'P 1'
#
loop_
_entity.id
_entity.type
_entity.pdbx_description
1 polymer ?
#
loop_
_entity_poly.entity_id
_entity_poly.type
_entity_poly.pdbx_seq_one_letter_code
_entity_poly.pdbx_strand_id
1 'polypeptide(L)'
;MYPNYSKILLNLKKDVFIRRSIHSDSSLKIFIETHPKEQICPCCGQKTKRFHDYRLQEIQDIPYQEKHIILVLRKHRYLCKSCGKRFLESYSFLPRYHRWTRRLAFFVIHLLRQTFSLKQVSFFTGVTVQTITRLLDTIHYNPPNKLPTVISIDEFKGNALTRKYQCILVDPRKHKILDTLPDRTQNHLADYWRNFPRKERLKVQFFICDMWRPYTELAKVFFPNEKIIVDKYHFIRQITWVIENVRKRLQRSMPVNLRKYYRCSRKLILTRYRKFTDKNKQACDLMFQYNDDLRLAHMMKEWFYDICQMNSYQKQQKEFDDWISNARDCGIIEFEKCANTFQSWRKEILNALKYGITNGPTEGFNNKIKVLKRSSYGIRNFKPFRTRILHCTS
;
A
#
# COMPACT_ATOMS: atom_id res chain seq x y z
N MET A 1 34.27 -17.30 -36.10
CA MET A 1 34.00 -16.00 -35.45
C MET A 1 33.29 -16.28 -34.16
N TYR A 2 33.95 -16.16 -33.01
CA TYR A 2 33.31 -16.40 -31.71
C TYR A 2 32.17 -15.39 -31.50
N PRO A 3 31.00 -15.81 -31.04
CA PRO A 3 29.92 -14.89 -30.75
C PRO A 3 30.41 -13.87 -29.72
N ASN A 4 30.18 -12.58 -29.99
CA ASN A 4 30.54 -11.52 -29.04
C ASN A 4 29.60 -11.58 -27.83
N TYR A 5 29.96 -12.38 -26.84
CA TYR A 5 29.19 -12.63 -25.62
C TYR A 5 28.82 -11.34 -24.92
N SER A 6 29.69 -10.32 -24.95
CA SER A 6 29.37 -9.01 -24.35
C SER A 6 28.16 -8.34 -25.00
N LYS A 7 27.99 -8.53 -26.33
CA LYS A 7 26.82 -7.99 -27.05
C LYS A 7 25.54 -8.71 -26.68
N ILE A 8 25.62 -10.03 -26.47
CA ILE A 8 24.47 -10.84 -26.02
C ILE A 8 24.10 -10.51 -24.58
N LEU A 9 25.07 -10.53 -23.68
CA LEU A 9 24.86 -10.23 -22.24
C LEU A 9 24.33 -8.84 -22.02
N LEU A 10 24.76 -7.84 -22.78
CA LEU A 10 24.28 -6.48 -22.73
C LEU A 10 22.98 -6.28 -23.53
N ASN A 11 22.45 -7.31 -24.17
CA ASN A 11 21.27 -7.23 -25.03
C ASN A 11 21.30 -6.03 -25.99
N LEU A 12 22.45 -5.82 -26.63
CA LEU A 12 22.64 -4.76 -27.64
C LEU A 12 22.00 -5.17 -28.95
N LYS A 13 21.39 -4.23 -29.66
CA LYS A 13 20.80 -4.48 -30.97
C LYS A 13 21.84 -4.99 -31.99
N LYS A 14 21.41 -5.75 -32.98
CA LYS A 14 22.27 -6.34 -34.03
C LYS A 14 23.10 -5.30 -34.77
N ASP A 15 22.60 -4.09 -34.93
CA ASP A 15 23.24 -2.96 -35.62
C ASP A 15 24.24 -2.16 -34.77
N VAL A 16 24.38 -2.49 -33.48
CA VAL A 16 25.35 -1.88 -32.58
C VAL A 16 26.59 -2.80 -32.51
N PHE A 17 27.78 -2.26 -32.69
CA PHE A 17 29.02 -2.97 -32.48
C PHE A 17 29.87 -2.32 -31.39
N ILE A 18 30.63 -3.16 -30.70
CA ILE A 18 31.52 -2.77 -29.60
C ILE A 18 32.90 -2.55 -30.21
N ARG A 19 33.51 -1.39 -30.01
CA ARG A 19 34.87 -1.08 -30.45
C ARG A 19 35.91 -1.47 -29.40
N ARG A 20 35.68 -1.09 -28.13
CA ARG A 20 36.55 -1.41 -26.99
C ARG A 20 35.78 -1.32 -25.69
N SER A 21 36.35 -1.84 -24.63
CA SER A 21 35.86 -1.68 -23.24
C SER A 21 36.98 -1.25 -22.32
N ILE A 22 36.66 -0.49 -21.30
CA ILE A 22 37.54 -0.07 -20.21
C ILE A 22 36.90 -0.48 -18.92
N HIS A 23 37.62 -1.26 -18.11
CA HIS A 23 37.14 -1.78 -16.83
C HIS A 23 37.75 -0.97 -15.70
N SER A 24 36.91 -0.66 -14.69
CA SER A 24 37.31 -0.17 -13.36
C SER A 24 36.61 -1.00 -12.30
N ASP A 25 36.94 -0.75 -11.02
CA ASP A 25 36.33 -1.51 -9.91
C ASP A 25 34.81 -1.29 -9.83
N SER A 26 34.36 -0.07 -10.06
CA SER A 26 32.95 0.32 -9.91
C SER A 26 32.20 0.54 -11.23
N SER A 27 32.89 0.56 -12.38
CA SER A 27 32.25 0.85 -13.66
C SER A 27 32.86 0.12 -14.84
N LEU A 28 32.06 -0.08 -15.88
CA LEU A 28 32.46 -0.63 -17.17
C LEU A 28 32.07 0.35 -18.27
N LYS A 29 33.07 1.00 -18.90
CA LYS A 29 32.88 1.85 -20.08
C LYS A 29 32.98 1.03 -21.33
N ILE A 30 31.96 1.02 -22.18
CA ILE A 30 31.86 0.26 -23.42
C ILE A 30 31.69 1.23 -24.58
N PHE A 31 32.68 1.29 -25.47
CA PHE A 31 32.64 2.14 -26.65
C PHE A 31 31.84 1.43 -27.75
N ILE A 32 30.72 2.04 -28.12
CA ILE A 32 29.80 1.48 -29.11
C ILE A 32 29.59 2.43 -30.28
N GLU A 33 29.27 1.84 -31.43
CA GLU A 33 28.92 2.56 -32.65
C GLU A 33 27.83 1.78 -33.39
N THR A 34 27.05 2.45 -34.24
CA THR A 34 26.10 1.81 -35.14
C THR A 34 26.66 1.84 -36.57
N HIS A 35 26.24 0.89 -37.40
CA HIS A 35 26.55 0.98 -38.83
C HIS A 35 25.88 2.21 -39.43
N PRO A 36 26.61 2.98 -40.26
CA PRO A 36 26.04 4.12 -40.96
C PRO A 36 24.80 3.74 -41.77
N LYS A 37 23.71 4.44 -41.60
CA LYS A 37 22.46 4.20 -42.33
C LYS A 37 21.99 5.49 -42.97
N GLU A 38 21.23 5.36 -44.05
CA GLU A 38 20.51 6.47 -44.63
C GLU A 38 19.58 7.11 -43.60
N GLN A 39 19.62 8.39 -43.46
CA GLN A 39 18.81 9.18 -42.49
C GLN A 39 17.89 10.14 -43.23
N ILE A 40 16.72 10.36 -42.64
CA ILE A 40 15.73 11.35 -43.12
C ILE A 40 16.05 12.70 -42.46
N CYS A 41 16.21 13.72 -43.23
CA CYS A 41 16.41 15.06 -42.73
C CYS A 41 15.18 15.56 -41.96
N PRO A 42 15.32 16.01 -40.69
CA PRO A 42 14.18 16.48 -39.91
C PRO A 42 13.63 17.83 -40.35
N CYS A 43 14.29 18.49 -41.29
CA CYS A 43 13.88 19.79 -41.82
C CYS A 43 13.08 19.67 -43.13
N CYS A 44 13.64 18.98 -44.16
CA CYS A 44 13.04 18.89 -45.47
C CYS A 44 12.56 17.51 -45.88
N GLY A 45 12.69 16.49 -45.02
CA GLY A 45 12.25 15.12 -45.30
C GLY A 45 13.16 14.32 -46.28
N GLN A 46 14.15 14.97 -46.91
CA GLN A 46 15.03 14.28 -47.88
C GLN A 46 15.98 13.33 -47.21
N LYS A 47 16.28 12.20 -47.90
CA LYS A 47 17.22 11.19 -47.45
C LYS A 47 18.66 11.60 -47.68
N THR A 48 19.56 11.32 -46.75
CA THR A 48 20.98 11.59 -46.86
C THR A 48 21.81 10.49 -46.21
N LYS A 49 22.94 10.16 -46.87
CA LYS A 49 24.01 9.29 -46.34
C LYS A 49 25.28 10.09 -46.03
N ARG A 50 25.27 11.40 -46.25
CA ARG A 50 26.47 12.23 -46.12
C ARG A 50 26.78 12.50 -44.64
N PHE A 51 27.91 11.99 -44.19
CA PHE A 51 28.45 12.34 -42.87
C PHE A 51 29.06 13.72 -42.87
N HIS A 52 28.91 14.40 -41.71
CA HIS A 52 29.60 15.63 -41.42
C HIS A 52 30.77 15.36 -40.45
N ASP A 53 30.46 14.82 -39.27
CA ASP A 53 31.40 14.47 -38.19
C ASP A 53 30.81 13.48 -37.19
N TYR A 54 31.54 13.22 -36.12
CA TYR A 54 31.16 12.32 -35.04
C TYR A 54 31.15 13.08 -33.70
N ARG A 55 30.25 12.67 -32.79
CA ARG A 55 30.27 13.10 -31.41
C ARG A 55 30.22 11.91 -30.47
N LEU A 56 31.04 11.95 -29.41
CA LEU A 56 30.96 11.00 -28.33
C LEU A 56 29.95 11.44 -27.29
N GLN A 57 29.13 10.50 -26.84
CA GLN A 57 28.17 10.74 -25.78
C GLN A 57 28.21 9.58 -24.78
N GLU A 58 28.45 9.88 -23.50
CA GLU A 58 28.31 8.92 -22.43
C GLU A 58 26.84 8.74 -22.09
N ILE A 59 26.41 7.46 -21.94
CA ILE A 59 25.02 7.06 -21.73
C ILE A 59 25.03 5.99 -20.65
N GLN A 60 24.32 6.20 -19.59
CA GLN A 60 24.12 5.20 -18.54
C GLN A 60 23.21 4.08 -19.04
N ASP A 61 23.54 2.85 -18.62
CA ASP A 61 22.79 1.64 -18.95
C ASP A 61 22.55 0.79 -17.70
N ILE A 62 21.77 -0.29 -17.84
CA ILE A 62 21.50 -1.23 -16.74
C ILE A 62 22.82 -1.74 -16.15
N PRO A 63 23.01 -1.66 -14.83
CA PRO A 63 24.19 -2.20 -14.16
C PRO A 63 24.34 -3.70 -14.39
N TYR A 64 25.58 -4.17 -14.41
CA TYR A 64 25.90 -5.58 -14.55
C TYR A 64 26.99 -5.99 -13.56
N GLN A 65 26.79 -7.05 -12.81
CA GLN A 65 27.72 -7.55 -11.78
C GLN A 65 28.23 -6.44 -10.84
N GLU A 66 27.29 -5.68 -10.27
CA GLU A 66 27.55 -4.55 -9.35
C GLU A 66 28.32 -3.37 -9.96
N LYS A 67 28.65 -3.42 -11.26
CA LYS A 67 29.31 -2.32 -11.98
C LYS A 67 28.30 -1.47 -12.74
N HIS A 68 28.47 -0.17 -12.67
CA HIS A 68 27.72 0.77 -13.51
C HIS A 68 28.19 0.69 -14.96
N ILE A 69 27.27 0.46 -15.87
CA ILE A 69 27.56 0.41 -17.31
C ILE A 69 27.42 1.79 -17.93
N ILE A 70 28.48 2.25 -18.57
CA ILE A 70 28.52 3.50 -19.31
C ILE A 70 28.81 3.16 -20.78
N LEU A 71 27.80 3.35 -21.63
CA LEU A 71 27.96 3.23 -23.08
C LEU A 71 28.50 4.55 -23.61
N VAL A 72 29.70 4.51 -24.22
CA VAL A 72 30.27 5.66 -24.91
C VAL A 72 29.90 5.53 -26.37
N LEU A 73 28.79 6.17 -26.75
CA LEU A 73 28.24 6.10 -28.10
C LEU A 73 28.90 7.12 -29.01
N ARG A 74 29.51 6.62 -30.11
CA ARG A 74 29.98 7.45 -31.22
C ARG A 74 28.80 7.76 -32.13
N LYS A 75 28.24 8.97 -32.00
CA LYS A 75 27.07 9.44 -32.76
C LYS A 75 27.49 10.05 -34.08
N HIS A 76 26.85 9.60 -35.19
CA HIS A 76 27.02 10.21 -36.50
C HIS A 76 26.22 11.50 -36.60
N ARG A 77 26.83 12.57 -37.10
CA ARG A 77 26.17 13.80 -37.51
C ARG A 77 26.13 13.86 -39.02
N TYR A 78 24.92 13.98 -39.55
CA TYR A 78 24.65 14.00 -40.98
C TYR A 78 24.51 15.42 -41.52
N LEU A 79 24.79 15.61 -42.80
CA LEU A 79 24.56 16.82 -43.54
C LEU A 79 23.52 16.53 -44.66
N CYS A 80 22.43 17.27 -44.65
CA CYS A 80 21.45 17.23 -45.72
C CYS A 80 21.98 18.02 -46.93
N LYS A 81 22.10 17.38 -48.10
CA LYS A 81 22.54 18.06 -49.33
C LYS A 81 21.53 19.09 -49.85
N SER A 82 20.22 18.86 -49.59
CA SER A 82 19.16 19.70 -50.16
C SER A 82 18.96 20.99 -49.38
N CYS A 83 19.00 20.97 -48.05
CA CYS A 83 18.75 22.16 -47.22
C CYS A 83 19.91 22.60 -46.32
N GLY A 84 21.07 21.95 -46.41
CA GLY A 84 22.26 22.26 -45.60
C GLY A 84 22.14 21.91 -44.10
N LYS A 85 21.01 21.39 -43.64
CA LYS A 85 20.79 21.07 -42.22
C LYS A 85 21.74 20.01 -41.74
N ARG A 86 22.41 20.30 -40.59
CA ARG A 86 23.22 19.31 -39.85
C ARG A 86 22.38 18.74 -38.72
N PHE A 87 22.32 17.42 -38.58
CA PHE A 87 21.54 16.74 -37.55
C PHE A 87 22.18 15.45 -37.07
N LEU A 88 21.87 15.03 -35.84
CA LEU A 88 22.37 13.79 -35.26
C LEU A 88 21.45 12.63 -35.62
N GLU A 89 22.03 11.46 -35.77
CA GLU A 89 21.33 10.20 -35.92
C GLU A 89 20.42 9.95 -34.70
N SER A 90 19.26 9.36 -34.96
CA SER A 90 18.34 8.93 -33.89
C SER A 90 18.48 7.45 -33.60
N TYR A 91 18.41 7.08 -32.31
CA TYR A 91 18.59 5.71 -31.85
C TYR A 91 17.33 5.25 -31.12
N SER A 92 16.85 4.05 -31.41
CA SER A 92 15.64 3.51 -30.76
C SER A 92 15.85 3.17 -29.28
N PHE A 93 17.10 2.88 -28.86
CA PHE A 93 17.44 2.57 -27.48
C PHE A 93 17.73 3.81 -26.62
N LEU A 94 17.95 4.97 -27.26
CA LEU A 94 18.30 6.22 -26.59
C LEU A 94 17.26 7.30 -26.90
N PRO A 95 16.47 7.79 -25.94
CA PRO A 95 15.59 8.91 -26.14
C PRO A 95 16.39 10.18 -26.50
N ARG A 96 15.79 11.05 -27.31
CA ARG A 96 16.42 12.30 -27.71
C ARG A 96 16.76 13.17 -26.49
N TYR A 97 17.96 13.71 -26.46
CA TYR A 97 18.48 14.55 -25.37
C TYR A 97 18.68 13.83 -24.00
N HIS A 98 18.54 12.50 -23.94
CA HIS A 98 18.79 11.75 -22.73
C HIS A 98 20.23 11.22 -22.66
N ARG A 99 20.71 10.99 -21.41
CA ARG A 99 22.03 10.36 -21.13
C ARG A 99 21.87 8.99 -20.47
N TRP A 100 20.73 8.34 -20.71
CA TRP A 100 20.43 6.99 -20.21
C TRP A 100 19.57 6.24 -21.23
N THR A 101 19.72 4.92 -21.25
CA THR A 101 18.99 4.07 -22.18
C THR A 101 17.53 3.90 -21.77
N ARG A 102 16.63 3.63 -22.72
CA ARG A 102 15.22 3.32 -22.41
C ARG A 102 15.09 2.14 -21.47
N ARG A 103 15.91 1.10 -21.62
CA ARG A 103 15.87 -0.08 -20.77
C ARG A 103 16.28 0.23 -19.33
N LEU A 104 17.22 1.14 -19.11
CA LEU A 104 17.56 1.62 -17.77
C LEU A 104 16.37 2.34 -17.13
N ALA A 105 15.62 3.16 -17.89
CA ALA A 105 14.41 3.78 -17.38
C ALA A 105 13.36 2.74 -16.95
N PHE A 106 13.13 1.71 -17.78
CA PHE A 106 12.24 0.60 -17.41
C PHE A 106 12.73 -0.17 -16.18
N PHE A 107 14.04 -0.39 -16.07
CA PHE A 107 14.62 -1.04 -14.89
C PHE A 107 14.42 -0.20 -13.62
N VAL A 108 14.64 1.12 -13.68
CA VAL A 108 14.32 2.04 -12.57
C VAL A 108 12.84 1.95 -12.20
N ILE A 109 11.93 1.98 -13.18
CA ILE A 109 10.48 1.85 -12.96
C ILE A 109 10.16 0.50 -12.31
N HIS A 110 10.80 -0.57 -12.74
CA HIS A 110 10.64 -1.90 -12.15
C HIS A 110 11.10 -1.93 -10.68
N LEU A 111 12.28 -1.38 -10.36
CA LEU A 111 12.76 -1.27 -8.99
C LEU A 111 11.83 -0.43 -8.11
N LEU A 112 11.19 0.57 -8.69
CA LEU A 112 10.18 1.36 -8.00
C LEU A 112 8.90 0.57 -7.65
N ARG A 113 8.67 -0.63 -8.13
CA ARG A 113 7.62 -1.55 -7.63
C ARG A 113 7.96 -2.16 -6.28
N GLN A 114 9.23 -2.19 -5.92
CA GLN A 114 9.67 -2.65 -4.61
C GLN A 114 9.58 -1.52 -3.57
N THR A 115 9.76 -1.85 -2.31
CA THR A 115 9.73 -0.87 -1.22
C THR A 115 11.06 -0.10 -1.04
N PHE A 116 11.95 -0.14 -2.02
CA PHE A 116 13.22 0.58 -1.99
C PHE A 116 13.02 2.09 -1.90
N SER A 117 13.89 2.77 -1.17
CA SER A 117 13.97 4.23 -1.19
C SER A 117 14.49 4.74 -2.53
N LEU A 118 14.20 6.00 -2.87
CA LEU A 118 14.77 6.61 -4.08
C LEU A 118 16.31 6.64 -4.05
N LYS A 119 16.92 6.77 -2.85
CA LYS A 119 18.38 6.69 -2.68
C LYS A 119 18.93 5.29 -2.97
N GLN A 120 18.24 4.22 -2.53
CA GLN A 120 18.63 2.85 -2.85
C GLN A 120 18.51 2.58 -4.36
N VAL A 121 17.41 3.01 -5.01
CA VAL A 121 17.28 2.89 -6.47
C VAL A 121 18.40 3.66 -7.17
N SER A 122 18.74 4.86 -6.70
CA SER A 122 19.88 5.65 -7.21
C SER A 122 21.21 4.91 -7.06
N PHE A 123 21.45 4.32 -5.89
CA PHE A 123 22.64 3.53 -5.63
C PHE A 123 22.76 2.32 -6.56
N PHE A 124 21.68 1.54 -6.71
CA PHE A 124 21.68 0.36 -7.59
C PHE A 124 21.84 0.69 -9.08
N THR A 125 21.32 1.83 -9.52
CA THR A 125 21.22 2.16 -10.96
C THR A 125 22.25 3.18 -11.43
N GLY A 126 22.88 3.93 -10.52
CA GLY A 126 23.71 5.08 -10.84
C GLY A 126 22.94 6.31 -11.33
N VAL A 127 21.59 6.22 -11.39
CA VAL A 127 20.73 7.32 -11.84
C VAL A 127 20.47 8.26 -10.67
N THR A 128 20.56 9.57 -10.88
CA THR A 128 20.33 10.55 -9.82
C THR A 128 18.90 10.51 -9.28
N VAL A 129 18.73 10.77 -7.99
CA VAL A 129 17.40 10.82 -7.33
C VAL A 129 16.44 11.77 -8.06
N GLN A 130 16.92 12.90 -8.56
CA GLN A 130 16.09 13.83 -9.33
C GLN A 130 15.55 13.21 -10.62
N THR A 131 16.38 12.45 -11.34
CA THR A 131 15.95 11.75 -12.57
C THR A 131 14.95 10.64 -12.23
N ILE A 132 15.18 9.89 -11.14
CA ILE A 132 14.24 8.87 -10.65
C ILE A 132 12.89 9.51 -10.29
N THR A 133 12.89 10.66 -9.62
CA THR A 133 11.66 11.41 -9.30
C THR A 133 10.92 11.81 -10.57
N ARG A 134 11.62 12.37 -11.57
CA ARG A 134 11.00 12.70 -12.86
C ARG A 134 10.42 11.49 -13.58
N LEU A 135 11.10 10.33 -13.51
CA LEU A 135 10.55 9.07 -14.04
C LEU A 135 9.29 8.63 -13.28
N LEU A 136 9.28 8.74 -11.96
CA LEU A 136 8.09 8.46 -11.14
C LEU A 136 6.92 9.38 -11.53
N ASP A 137 7.18 10.65 -11.82
CA ASP A 137 6.16 11.62 -12.23
C ASP A 137 5.56 11.31 -13.62
N THR A 138 6.23 10.49 -14.44
CA THR A 138 5.66 10.02 -15.72
C THR A 138 4.68 8.87 -15.57
N ILE A 139 4.62 8.24 -14.40
CA ILE A 139 3.72 7.14 -14.12
C ILE A 139 2.37 7.69 -13.66
N HIS A 140 1.31 7.38 -14.39
CA HIS A 140 -0.04 7.82 -14.08
C HIS A 140 -0.95 6.64 -13.81
N TYR A 141 -1.67 6.72 -12.71
CA TYR A 141 -2.73 5.78 -12.33
C TYR A 141 -4.06 6.54 -12.31
N ASN A 142 -4.91 6.24 -13.26
CA ASN A 142 -6.27 6.76 -13.29
C ASN A 142 -7.14 6.06 -12.25
N PRO A 143 -8.12 6.73 -11.65
CA PRO A 143 -9.15 6.08 -10.86
C PRO A 143 -9.81 4.95 -11.66
N PRO A 144 -10.30 3.88 -11.01
CA PRO A 144 -10.97 2.80 -11.72
C PRO A 144 -12.26 3.29 -12.38
N ASN A 145 -12.56 2.80 -13.57
CA ASN A 145 -13.80 3.12 -14.28
C ASN A 145 -15.00 2.26 -13.82
N LYS A 146 -14.72 1.18 -13.10
CA LYS A 146 -15.72 0.22 -12.61
C LYS A 146 -15.54 -0.03 -11.14
N LEU A 147 -16.63 -0.18 -10.42
CA LEU A 147 -16.60 -0.53 -8.99
C LEU A 147 -16.78 -2.05 -8.81
N PRO A 148 -16.07 -2.66 -7.85
CA PRO A 148 -16.28 -4.05 -7.48
C PRO A 148 -17.57 -4.21 -6.67
N THR A 149 -18.01 -5.45 -6.48
CA THR A 149 -19.18 -5.76 -5.63
C THR A 149 -18.91 -5.60 -4.15
N VAL A 150 -17.64 -5.60 -3.74
CA VAL A 150 -17.19 -5.41 -2.37
C VAL A 150 -16.14 -4.32 -2.35
N ILE A 151 -16.36 -3.31 -1.54
CA ILE A 151 -15.41 -2.21 -1.32
C ILE A 151 -15.05 -2.19 0.16
N SER A 152 -13.77 -2.07 0.44
CA SER A 152 -13.26 -1.79 1.78
C SER A 152 -12.61 -0.42 1.79
N ILE A 153 -12.89 0.36 2.83
CA ILE A 153 -12.23 1.63 3.14
C ILE A 153 -11.56 1.58 4.50
N ASP A 154 -10.36 2.09 4.58
CA ASP A 154 -9.58 2.20 5.82
C ASP A 154 -8.66 3.42 5.75
N GLU A 155 -7.98 3.73 6.84
CA GLU A 155 -7.13 4.91 7.00
C GLU A 155 -5.68 4.54 7.26
N PHE A 156 -4.79 5.36 6.73
CA PHE A 156 -3.39 5.33 7.10
C PHE A 156 -2.86 6.73 7.40
N LYS A 157 -1.81 6.82 8.22
CA LYS A 157 -1.17 8.12 8.51
C LYS A 157 -0.49 8.66 7.26
N GLY A 158 -0.97 9.79 6.78
CA GLY A 158 -0.45 10.50 5.61
C GLY A 158 0.96 11.09 5.80
N ASN A 159 1.46 11.75 4.77
CA ASN A 159 2.73 12.47 4.76
C ASN A 159 2.60 13.90 5.30
N ALA A 160 3.74 14.57 5.55
CA ALA A 160 3.82 15.83 6.29
C ALA A 160 3.05 17.02 5.70
N LEU A 161 2.85 17.07 4.38
CA LEU A 161 2.16 18.16 3.68
C LEU A 161 0.67 17.88 3.40
N THR A 162 0.13 16.79 3.94
CA THR A 162 -1.27 16.41 3.81
C THR A 162 -1.93 16.33 5.18
N ARG A 163 -3.26 16.13 5.20
CA ARG A 163 -3.96 15.87 6.45
C ARG A 163 -3.41 14.60 7.14
N LYS A 164 -3.57 14.53 8.44
CA LYS A 164 -3.04 13.45 9.30
C LYS A 164 -3.41 12.04 8.82
N TYR A 165 -4.60 11.89 8.27
CA TYR A 165 -5.14 10.62 7.79
C TYR A 165 -5.49 10.71 6.32
N GLN A 166 -5.04 9.72 5.55
CA GLN A 166 -5.36 9.45 4.16
C GLN A 166 -6.19 8.17 4.09
N CYS A 167 -7.02 8.01 3.06
CA CYS A 167 -7.84 6.82 2.89
C CYS A 167 -7.25 5.87 1.83
N ILE A 168 -7.44 4.59 2.05
CA ILE A 168 -7.23 3.53 1.07
C ILE A 168 -8.57 2.88 0.73
N LEU A 169 -8.77 2.65 -0.55
CA LEU A 169 -9.92 1.94 -1.10
C LEU A 169 -9.43 0.63 -1.72
N VAL A 170 -10.02 -0.48 -1.31
CA VAL A 170 -9.57 -1.82 -1.68
C VAL A 170 -10.73 -2.67 -2.19
N ASP A 171 -10.48 -3.50 -3.21
CA ASP A 171 -11.28 -4.68 -3.52
C ASP A 171 -10.73 -5.86 -2.71
N PRO A 172 -11.34 -6.24 -1.58
CA PRO A 172 -10.80 -7.28 -0.72
C PRO A 172 -10.92 -8.69 -1.34
N ARG A 173 -11.82 -8.89 -2.30
CA ARG A 173 -11.98 -10.17 -3.02
C ARG A 173 -10.84 -10.41 -4.01
N LYS A 174 -10.41 -9.35 -4.70
CA LYS A 174 -9.33 -9.42 -5.68
C LYS A 174 -7.96 -9.09 -5.07
N HIS A 175 -7.90 -8.78 -3.78
CA HIS A 175 -6.66 -8.32 -3.13
C HIS A 175 -6.00 -7.17 -3.90
N LYS A 176 -6.78 -6.16 -4.29
CA LYS A 176 -6.32 -5.05 -5.13
C LYS A 176 -6.69 -3.70 -4.53
N ILE A 177 -5.72 -2.77 -4.49
CA ILE A 177 -6.01 -1.37 -4.19
C ILE A 177 -6.77 -0.77 -5.38
N LEU A 178 -7.91 -0.17 -5.12
CA LEU A 178 -8.69 0.59 -6.09
C LEU A 178 -8.12 1.99 -6.24
N ASP A 179 -7.89 2.66 -5.11
CA ASP A 179 -7.29 3.99 -5.06
C ASP A 179 -6.84 4.37 -3.64
N THR A 180 -6.14 5.49 -3.53
CA THR A 180 -5.87 6.17 -2.27
C THR A 180 -6.29 7.64 -2.38
N LEU A 181 -6.87 8.19 -1.30
CA LEU A 181 -7.39 9.55 -1.27
C LEU A 181 -6.62 10.43 -0.28
N PRO A 182 -6.53 11.74 -0.53
CA PRO A 182 -5.67 12.64 0.24
C PRO A 182 -6.11 12.82 1.69
N ASP A 183 -7.37 12.62 1.99
CA ASP A 183 -7.93 12.63 3.34
C ASP A 183 -9.24 11.82 3.45
N ARG A 184 -9.83 11.83 4.64
CA ARG A 184 -11.07 11.11 4.97
C ARG A 184 -12.29 12.01 5.08
N THR A 185 -12.23 13.27 4.65
CA THR A 185 -13.36 14.19 4.76
C THR A 185 -14.52 13.72 3.89
N GLN A 186 -15.74 13.91 4.41
CA GLN A 186 -16.97 13.53 3.70
C GLN A 186 -17.04 14.20 2.32
N ASN A 187 -16.61 15.45 2.19
CA ASN A 187 -16.63 16.17 0.91
C ASN A 187 -15.73 15.50 -0.14
N HIS A 188 -14.47 15.21 0.19
CA HIS A 188 -13.55 14.55 -0.75
C HIS A 188 -14.01 13.13 -1.12
N LEU A 189 -14.53 12.40 -0.15
CA LEU A 189 -15.09 11.07 -0.40
C LEU A 189 -16.35 11.14 -1.27
N ALA A 190 -17.24 12.09 -1.00
CA ALA A 190 -18.45 12.31 -1.81
C ALA A 190 -18.09 12.69 -3.26
N ASP A 191 -17.13 13.61 -3.44
CA ASP A 191 -16.65 14.01 -4.76
C ASP A 191 -16.03 12.84 -5.51
N TYR A 192 -15.25 12.00 -4.82
CA TYR A 192 -14.70 10.79 -5.44
C TYR A 192 -15.80 9.84 -5.91
N TRP A 193 -16.83 9.56 -5.09
CA TRP A 193 -17.91 8.65 -5.45
C TRP A 193 -18.87 9.22 -6.51
N ARG A 194 -19.02 10.53 -6.61
CA ARG A 194 -19.81 11.20 -7.68
C ARG A 194 -19.23 10.94 -9.07
N ASN A 195 -17.92 10.72 -9.20
CA ASN A 195 -17.28 10.43 -10.49
C ASN A 195 -17.71 9.08 -11.09
N PHE A 196 -18.32 8.19 -10.29
CA PHE A 196 -18.83 6.91 -10.79
C PHE A 196 -20.30 7.02 -11.21
N PRO A 197 -20.64 6.53 -12.42
CA PRO A 197 -22.02 6.46 -12.85
C PRO A 197 -22.90 5.68 -11.86
N ARG A 198 -24.18 6.04 -11.74
CA ARG A 198 -25.14 5.36 -10.85
C ARG A 198 -25.15 3.84 -11.08
N LYS A 199 -25.06 3.40 -12.34
CA LYS A 199 -25.00 1.96 -12.71
C LYS A 199 -23.84 1.22 -12.03
N GLU A 200 -22.68 1.85 -11.88
CA GLU A 200 -21.54 1.25 -11.20
C GLU A 200 -21.73 1.24 -9.67
N ARG A 201 -22.29 2.30 -9.11
CA ARG A 201 -22.58 2.40 -7.68
C ARG A 201 -23.62 1.39 -7.20
N LEU A 202 -24.62 1.07 -8.04
CA LEU A 202 -25.64 0.03 -7.77
C LEU A 202 -25.07 -1.40 -7.74
N LYS A 203 -23.88 -1.64 -8.30
CA LYS A 203 -23.23 -2.96 -8.26
C LYS A 203 -22.59 -3.28 -6.90
N VAL A 204 -22.33 -2.27 -6.07
CA VAL A 204 -21.73 -2.45 -4.76
C VAL A 204 -22.75 -3.10 -3.83
N GLN A 205 -22.44 -4.30 -3.36
CA GLN A 205 -23.27 -5.10 -2.46
C GLN A 205 -22.79 -5.05 -1.02
N PHE A 206 -21.49 -4.87 -0.82
CA PHE A 206 -20.88 -4.84 0.49
C PHE A 206 -19.91 -3.67 0.60
N PHE A 207 -20.05 -2.91 1.69
CA PHE A 207 -19.16 -1.82 2.03
C PHE A 207 -18.55 -2.09 3.41
N ILE A 208 -17.25 -2.30 3.47
CA ILE A 208 -16.51 -2.65 4.69
C ILE A 208 -15.79 -1.39 5.19
N CYS A 209 -15.99 -1.07 6.44
CA CYS A 209 -15.36 0.11 7.07
C CYS A 209 -15.14 -0.10 8.57
N ASP A 210 -14.40 0.82 9.16
CA ASP A 210 -14.28 0.95 10.61
C ASP A 210 -15.59 1.40 11.26
N MET A 211 -15.67 1.33 12.58
CA MET A 211 -16.78 1.87 13.37
C MET A 211 -16.76 3.41 13.41
N TRP A 212 -16.84 4.03 12.22
CA TRP A 212 -16.88 5.48 12.05
C TRP A 212 -18.09 5.91 11.23
N ARG A 213 -19.06 6.60 11.86
CA ARG A 213 -20.36 6.94 11.27
C ARG A 213 -20.30 7.63 9.92
N PRO A 214 -19.41 8.61 9.68
CA PRO A 214 -19.37 9.26 8.37
C PRO A 214 -19.16 8.31 7.18
N TYR A 215 -18.44 7.19 7.37
CA TYR A 215 -18.32 6.18 6.30
C TYR A 215 -19.64 5.48 6.00
N THR A 216 -20.41 5.14 7.05
CA THR A 216 -21.69 4.47 6.86
C THR A 216 -22.74 5.39 6.24
N GLU A 217 -22.74 6.66 6.59
CA GLU A 217 -23.63 7.68 6.02
C GLU A 217 -23.33 7.89 4.53
N LEU A 218 -22.07 8.04 4.17
CA LEU A 218 -21.66 8.12 2.77
C LEU A 218 -22.03 6.85 1.98
N ALA A 219 -21.79 5.68 2.56
CA ALA A 219 -22.14 4.41 1.90
C ALA A 219 -23.63 4.34 1.57
N LYS A 220 -24.52 4.68 2.52
CA LYS A 220 -25.97 4.72 2.32
C LYS A 220 -26.40 5.68 1.22
N VAL A 221 -25.72 6.81 1.07
CA VAL A 221 -26.03 7.81 0.03
C VAL A 221 -25.57 7.35 -1.36
N PHE A 222 -24.37 6.77 -1.44
CA PHE A 222 -23.76 6.47 -2.73
C PHE A 222 -24.02 5.07 -3.24
N PHE A 223 -24.28 4.09 -2.35
CA PHE A 223 -24.44 2.68 -2.69
C PHE A 223 -25.79 2.13 -2.17
N PRO A 224 -26.90 2.39 -2.86
CA PRO A 224 -28.24 2.06 -2.35
C PRO A 224 -28.50 0.58 -2.05
N ASN A 225 -27.72 -0.32 -2.67
CA ASN A 225 -27.88 -1.78 -2.52
C ASN A 225 -26.91 -2.39 -1.51
N GLU A 226 -26.14 -1.54 -0.79
CA GLU A 226 -25.08 -1.99 0.09
C GLU A 226 -25.57 -2.66 1.38
N LYS A 227 -24.74 -3.58 1.85
CA LYS A 227 -24.75 -4.07 3.22
C LYS A 227 -23.47 -3.59 3.87
N ILE A 228 -23.59 -2.69 4.82
CA ILE A 228 -22.44 -2.17 5.55
C ILE A 228 -21.95 -3.25 6.50
N ILE A 229 -20.66 -3.49 6.48
CA ILE A 229 -19.95 -4.45 7.33
C ILE A 229 -18.90 -3.69 8.12
N VAL A 230 -18.96 -3.79 9.44
CA VAL A 230 -17.89 -3.28 10.30
C VAL A 230 -16.77 -4.31 10.36
N ASP A 231 -15.53 -3.84 10.26
CA ASP A 231 -14.37 -4.72 10.40
C ASP A 231 -14.33 -5.37 11.80
N LYS A 232 -14.21 -6.71 11.79
CA LYS A 232 -14.21 -7.56 12.99
C LYS A 232 -13.17 -7.14 14.01
N TYR A 233 -12.00 -6.70 13.58
CA TYR A 233 -10.95 -6.23 14.46
C TYR A 233 -11.42 -5.08 15.36
N HIS A 234 -12.22 -4.14 14.83
CA HIS A 234 -12.64 -2.94 15.56
C HIS A 234 -13.60 -3.26 16.70
N PHE A 235 -14.61 -4.09 16.50
CA PHE A 235 -15.53 -4.43 17.61
C PHE A 235 -14.91 -5.43 18.60
N ILE A 236 -14.04 -6.34 18.18
CA ILE A 236 -13.25 -7.17 19.11
C ILE A 236 -12.33 -6.30 19.96
N ARG A 237 -11.70 -5.29 19.36
CA ARG A 237 -10.86 -4.33 20.08
C ARG A 237 -11.63 -3.53 21.12
N GLN A 238 -12.90 -3.21 20.88
CA GLN A 238 -13.75 -2.56 21.90
C GLN A 238 -13.84 -3.42 23.16
N ILE A 239 -14.13 -4.72 23.03
CA ILE A 239 -14.16 -5.66 24.18
C ILE A 239 -12.80 -5.70 24.88
N THR A 240 -11.71 -5.74 24.12
CA THR A 240 -10.36 -5.70 24.68
C THR A 240 -10.10 -4.44 25.50
N TRP A 241 -10.58 -3.29 25.04
CA TRP A 241 -10.46 -2.04 25.75
C TRP A 241 -11.34 -1.98 27.01
N VAL A 242 -12.55 -2.52 26.94
CA VAL A 242 -13.46 -2.58 28.08
C VAL A 242 -12.78 -3.33 29.22
N ILE A 243 -12.36 -4.56 29.02
CA ILE A 243 -11.72 -5.38 30.08
C ILE A 243 -10.41 -4.74 30.58
N GLU A 244 -9.65 -4.12 29.69
CA GLU A 244 -8.42 -3.41 30.06
C GLU A 244 -8.72 -2.18 30.93
N ASN A 245 -9.84 -1.47 30.69
CA ASN A 245 -10.25 -0.33 31.49
C ASN A 245 -10.79 -0.77 32.86
N VAL A 246 -11.56 -1.86 32.92
CA VAL A 246 -11.96 -2.48 34.19
C VAL A 246 -10.72 -2.83 35.02
N ARG A 247 -9.76 -3.55 34.42
CA ARG A 247 -8.50 -3.91 35.10
C ARG A 247 -7.76 -2.66 35.64
N LYS A 248 -7.67 -1.59 34.84
CA LYS A 248 -7.00 -0.35 35.23
C LYS A 248 -7.73 0.38 36.35
N ARG A 249 -9.07 0.38 36.34
CA ARG A 249 -9.89 0.96 37.41
C ARG A 249 -9.64 0.22 38.72
N LEU A 250 -9.72 -1.08 38.70
CA LEU A 250 -9.48 -1.92 39.86
C LEU A 250 -8.04 -1.81 40.40
N GLN A 251 -7.06 -1.77 39.53
CA GLN A 251 -5.67 -1.61 39.90
C GLN A 251 -5.41 -0.32 40.70
N ARG A 252 -6.15 0.77 40.41
CA ARG A 252 -5.99 2.05 41.12
C ARG A 252 -6.45 2.01 42.57
N SER A 253 -7.45 1.21 42.86
CA SER A 253 -8.01 1.04 44.24
C SER A 253 -7.27 0.00 45.09
N MET A 254 -6.30 -0.73 44.48
CA MET A 254 -5.58 -1.80 45.19
C MET A 254 -4.39 -1.31 45.99
N PRO A 255 -3.99 -2.04 47.07
CA PRO A 255 -2.71 -1.84 47.75
C PRO A 255 -1.50 -1.92 46.83
N VAL A 256 -0.43 -1.21 47.16
CA VAL A 256 0.77 -1.06 46.29
C VAL A 256 1.38 -2.40 45.85
N ASN A 257 1.46 -3.38 46.76
CA ASN A 257 1.98 -4.72 46.48
C ASN A 257 1.16 -5.47 45.41
N LEU A 258 -0.14 -5.32 45.39
CA LEU A 258 -1.02 -5.96 44.41
C LEU A 258 -1.07 -5.21 43.06
N ARG A 259 -0.84 -3.88 43.04
CA ARG A 259 -0.82 -3.09 41.80
C ARG A 259 0.15 -3.62 40.75
N LYS A 260 1.35 -4.03 41.16
CA LYS A 260 2.36 -4.61 40.25
C LYS A 260 1.86 -5.89 39.62
N TYR A 261 1.25 -6.78 40.42
CA TYR A 261 0.69 -8.04 39.91
C TYR A 261 -0.40 -7.81 38.87
N TYR A 262 -1.39 -6.94 39.15
CA TYR A 262 -2.46 -6.61 38.19
C TYR A 262 -1.95 -5.90 36.93
N ARG A 263 -0.91 -5.06 37.05
CA ARG A 263 -0.29 -4.45 35.86
C ARG A 263 0.35 -5.47 34.95
N CYS A 264 1.07 -6.43 35.50
CA CYS A 264 1.75 -7.50 34.75
C CYS A 264 0.79 -8.54 34.16
N SER A 265 -0.42 -8.67 34.72
CA SER A 265 -1.43 -9.66 34.28
C SER A 265 -2.22 -9.28 33.02
N ARG A 266 -1.93 -8.13 32.37
CA ARG A 266 -2.64 -7.69 31.18
C ARG A 266 -2.78 -8.77 30.10
N LYS A 267 -1.67 -9.44 29.76
CA LYS A 267 -1.66 -10.51 28.75
C LYS A 267 -2.54 -11.69 29.17
N LEU A 268 -2.50 -12.04 30.44
CA LEU A 268 -3.31 -13.11 31.02
C LEU A 268 -4.81 -12.82 30.84
N ILE A 269 -5.28 -11.67 31.28
CA ILE A 269 -6.71 -11.30 31.22
C ILE A 269 -7.24 -11.19 29.78
N LEU A 270 -6.41 -10.76 28.84
CA LEU A 270 -6.80 -10.61 27.43
C LEU A 270 -6.78 -11.93 26.65
N THR A 271 -6.04 -12.92 27.11
CA THR A 271 -5.98 -14.24 26.44
C THR A 271 -7.27 -15.03 26.71
N ARG A 272 -7.69 -15.86 25.74
CA ARG A 272 -8.82 -16.79 25.90
C ARG A 272 -8.54 -17.80 27.01
N TYR A 273 -9.46 -17.99 27.94
CA TYR A 273 -9.32 -18.93 29.08
C TYR A 273 -8.98 -20.34 28.62
N ARG A 274 -9.62 -20.82 27.55
CA ARG A 274 -9.38 -22.18 26.99
C ARG A 274 -7.96 -22.36 26.40
N LYS A 275 -7.21 -21.29 26.19
CA LYS A 275 -5.82 -21.31 25.70
C LYS A 275 -4.79 -21.27 26.84
N PHE A 276 -5.23 -21.24 28.08
CA PHE A 276 -4.34 -21.16 29.22
C PHE A 276 -3.68 -22.52 29.53
N THR A 277 -2.43 -22.43 29.97
CA THR A 277 -1.79 -23.52 30.75
C THR A 277 -2.40 -23.58 32.15
N ASP A 278 -2.28 -24.70 32.85
CA ASP A 278 -2.88 -24.84 34.18
C ASP A 278 -2.33 -23.79 35.16
N LYS A 279 -1.05 -23.45 35.08
CA LYS A 279 -0.45 -22.34 35.86
C LYS A 279 -1.15 -21.01 35.60
N ASN A 280 -1.48 -20.72 34.33
CA ASN A 280 -2.17 -19.46 33.96
C ASN A 280 -3.64 -19.46 34.41
N LYS A 281 -4.30 -20.61 34.38
CA LYS A 281 -5.67 -20.76 34.95
C LYS A 281 -5.66 -20.45 36.42
N GLN A 282 -4.80 -21.12 37.20
CA GLN A 282 -4.66 -20.86 38.64
C GLN A 282 -4.40 -19.40 38.95
N ALA A 283 -3.48 -18.77 38.23
CA ALA A 283 -3.19 -17.33 38.41
C ALA A 283 -4.39 -16.45 38.10
N CYS A 284 -5.17 -16.77 37.07
CA CYS A 284 -6.37 -16.04 36.67
C CYS A 284 -7.49 -16.24 37.67
N ASP A 285 -7.71 -17.45 38.13
CA ASP A 285 -8.76 -17.82 39.10
C ASP A 285 -8.52 -17.14 40.46
N LEU A 286 -7.27 -17.08 40.91
CA LEU A 286 -6.90 -16.29 42.10
C LEU A 286 -7.25 -14.83 41.97
N MET A 287 -7.02 -14.20 40.79
CA MET A 287 -7.40 -12.80 40.52
C MET A 287 -8.90 -12.63 40.54
N PHE A 288 -9.67 -13.60 40.05
CA PHE A 288 -11.12 -13.57 40.00
C PHE A 288 -11.75 -13.79 41.38
N GLN A 289 -11.16 -14.62 42.25
CA GLN A 289 -11.59 -14.73 43.64
C GLN A 289 -11.41 -13.43 44.44
N TYR A 290 -10.37 -12.67 44.09
CA TYR A 290 -10.09 -11.38 44.75
C TYR A 290 -11.00 -10.25 44.28
N ASN A 291 -11.57 -10.34 43.05
CA ASN A 291 -12.36 -9.25 42.48
C ASN A 291 -13.44 -9.73 41.51
N ASP A 292 -14.69 -9.61 41.97
CA ASP A 292 -15.88 -10.04 41.21
C ASP A 292 -16.09 -9.26 39.90
N ASP A 293 -15.84 -7.94 39.89
CA ASP A 293 -15.94 -7.14 38.67
C ASP A 293 -15.00 -7.68 37.59
N LEU A 294 -13.78 -8.09 37.97
CA LEU A 294 -12.83 -8.63 37.01
C LEU A 294 -13.26 -10.01 36.49
N ARG A 295 -13.81 -10.85 37.37
CA ARG A 295 -14.39 -12.15 37.02
C ARG A 295 -15.53 -11.98 36.02
N LEU A 296 -16.49 -11.12 36.33
CA LEU A 296 -17.63 -10.84 35.48
C LEU A 296 -17.19 -10.25 34.13
N ALA A 297 -16.28 -9.28 34.15
CA ALA A 297 -15.72 -8.69 32.92
C ALA A 297 -15.04 -9.74 32.03
N HIS A 298 -14.32 -10.70 32.63
CA HIS A 298 -13.68 -11.78 31.88
C HIS A 298 -14.72 -12.75 31.31
N MET A 299 -15.75 -13.11 32.04
CA MET A 299 -16.85 -13.96 31.56
C MET A 299 -17.58 -13.30 30.38
N MET A 300 -17.89 -12.01 30.48
CA MET A 300 -18.52 -11.25 29.39
C MET A 300 -17.65 -11.20 28.13
N LYS A 301 -16.32 -11.06 28.29
CA LYS A 301 -15.38 -11.11 27.17
C LYS A 301 -15.39 -12.51 26.52
N GLU A 302 -15.32 -13.58 27.30
CA GLU A 302 -15.32 -14.96 26.80
C GLU A 302 -16.62 -15.24 26.03
N TRP A 303 -17.78 -14.88 26.60
CA TRP A 303 -19.06 -15.05 25.94
C TRP A 303 -19.13 -14.31 24.60
N PHE A 304 -18.68 -13.05 24.54
CA PHE A 304 -18.64 -12.31 23.28
C PHE A 304 -17.76 -13.00 22.22
N TYR A 305 -16.63 -13.53 22.64
CA TYR A 305 -15.76 -14.26 21.72
C TYR A 305 -16.37 -15.58 21.25
N ASP A 306 -17.15 -16.25 22.08
CA ASP A 306 -17.86 -17.47 21.69
C ASP A 306 -18.98 -17.14 20.69
N ILE A 307 -19.71 -16.05 20.87
CA ILE A 307 -20.68 -15.55 19.88
C ILE A 307 -19.99 -15.35 18.52
N CYS A 308 -18.80 -14.74 18.51
CA CYS A 308 -18.05 -14.52 17.27
C CYS A 308 -17.58 -15.80 16.55
N GLN A 309 -17.66 -16.96 17.20
CA GLN A 309 -17.23 -18.26 16.69
C GLN A 309 -18.38 -19.23 16.38
N MET A 310 -19.61 -18.86 16.70
CA MET A 310 -20.78 -19.67 16.40
C MET A 310 -20.97 -19.81 14.89
N ASN A 311 -21.41 -20.98 14.44
CA ASN A 311 -21.68 -21.27 13.04
C ASN A 311 -23.11 -20.91 12.58
N SER A 312 -24.04 -20.76 13.52
CA SER A 312 -25.46 -20.43 13.22
C SER A 312 -25.68 -18.93 13.41
N TYR A 313 -26.03 -18.25 12.32
CA TYR A 313 -26.33 -16.81 12.36
C TYR A 313 -27.53 -16.48 13.28
N GLN A 314 -28.59 -17.29 13.28
CA GLN A 314 -29.75 -17.07 14.13
C GLN A 314 -29.36 -17.14 15.61
N LYS A 315 -28.54 -18.12 15.97
CA LYS A 315 -27.99 -18.28 17.32
C LYS A 315 -27.07 -17.10 17.69
N GLN A 316 -26.20 -16.71 16.77
CA GLN A 316 -25.32 -15.53 16.96
C GLN A 316 -26.13 -14.27 17.21
N GLN A 317 -27.18 -14.06 16.45
CA GLN A 317 -28.03 -12.85 16.60
C GLN A 317 -28.68 -12.82 17.97
N LYS A 318 -29.30 -13.93 18.40
CA LYS A 318 -29.94 -14.05 19.73
C LYS A 318 -28.92 -13.82 20.84
N GLU A 319 -27.84 -14.56 20.83
CA GLU A 319 -26.77 -14.47 21.85
C GLU A 319 -26.13 -13.07 21.89
N PHE A 320 -26.03 -12.40 20.77
CA PHE A 320 -25.51 -11.02 20.70
C PHE A 320 -26.48 -10.02 21.35
N ASP A 321 -27.79 -10.18 21.14
CA ASP A 321 -28.80 -9.37 21.78
C ASP A 321 -28.85 -9.61 23.29
N ASP A 322 -28.79 -10.89 23.70
CA ASP A 322 -28.71 -11.29 25.11
C ASP A 322 -27.43 -10.74 25.76
N TRP A 323 -26.30 -10.79 25.06
CA TRP A 323 -25.05 -10.21 25.53
C TRP A 323 -25.16 -8.68 25.73
N ILE A 324 -25.77 -7.95 24.81
CA ILE A 324 -25.96 -6.50 24.92
C ILE A 324 -26.83 -6.16 26.15
N SER A 325 -27.93 -6.89 26.39
CA SER A 325 -28.77 -6.72 27.56
C SER A 325 -28.00 -6.96 28.86
N ASN A 326 -27.33 -8.11 28.97
CA ASN A 326 -26.55 -8.46 30.15
C ASN A 326 -25.37 -7.47 30.38
N ALA A 327 -24.70 -7.00 29.30
CA ALA A 327 -23.65 -6.00 29.43
C ALA A 327 -24.14 -4.64 29.91
N ARG A 328 -25.39 -4.30 29.63
CA ARG A 328 -26.02 -3.09 30.12
C ARG A 328 -26.37 -3.17 31.61
N ASP A 329 -26.82 -4.37 32.05
CA ASP A 329 -27.36 -4.58 33.38
C ASP A 329 -26.34 -5.14 34.39
N CYS A 330 -25.09 -5.44 33.93
CA CYS A 330 -24.07 -6.09 34.75
C CYS A 330 -23.44 -5.21 35.86
N GLY A 331 -23.80 -3.93 35.95
CA GLY A 331 -23.28 -2.99 36.97
C GLY A 331 -21.84 -2.51 36.70
N ILE A 332 -21.21 -2.88 35.56
CA ILE A 332 -19.87 -2.44 35.18
C ILE A 332 -20.00 -1.35 34.12
N ILE A 333 -19.73 -0.10 34.46
CA ILE A 333 -19.92 1.07 33.59
C ILE A 333 -19.20 0.99 32.25
N GLU A 334 -18.06 0.30 32.21
CA GLU A 334 -17.31 0.09 30.99
C GLU A 334 -18.05 -0.82 30.00
N PHE A 335 -18.76 -1.85 30.49
CA PHE A 335 -19.61 -2.74 29.69
C PHE A 335 -20.90 -2.06 29.27
N GLU A 336 -21.53 -1.28 30.11
CA GLU A 336 -22.73 -0.49 29.78
C GLU A 336 -22.45 0.44 28.58
N LYS A 337 -21.33 1.19 28.61
CA LYS A 337 -20.91 2.05 27.49
C LYS A 337 -20.64 1.25 26.20
N CYS A 338 -20.06 0.07 26.34
CA CYS A 338 -19.80 -0.83 25.20
C CYS A 338 -21.12 -1.36 24.62
N ALA A 339 -22.06 -1.78 25.47
CA ALA A 339 -23.38 -2.26 25.08
C ALA A 339 -24.15 -1.20 24.29
N ASN A 340 -24.14 0.07 24.75
CA ASN A 340 -24.75 1.18 24.05
C ASN A 340 -24.10 1.43 22.67
N THR A 341 -22.78 1.33 22.58
CA THR A 341 -22.06 1.40 21.31
C THR A 341 -22.46 0.24 20.41
N PHE A 342 -22.47 -1.00 20.90
CA PHE A 342 -22.82 -2.18 20.10
C PHE A 342 -24.29 -2.18 19.68
N GLN A 343 -25.20 -1.71 20.50
CA GLN A 343 -26.60 -1.48 20.13
C GLN A 343 -26.70 -0.52 18.94
N SER A 344 -25.95 0.57 18.97
CA SER A 344 -25.97 1.54 17.88
C SER A 344 -25.38 1.00 16.56
N TRP A 345 -24.43 0.04 16.63
CA TRP A 345 -23.78 -0.63 15.51
C TRP A 345 -24.28 -2.06 15.26
N ARG A 346 -25.42 -2.42 15.86
CA ARG A 346 -25.93 -3.78 15.86
C ARG A 346 -26.05 -4.38 14.46
N LYS A 347 -26.66 -3.65 13.54
CA LYS A 347 -26.89 -4.11 12.15
C LYS A 347 -25.58 -4.43 11.44
N GLU A 348 -24.61 -3.53 11.55
CA GLU A 348 -23.32 -3.60 10.86
C GLU A 348 -22.42 -4.69 11.47
N ILE A 349 -22.46 -4.90 12.79
CA ILE A 349 -21.77 -5.99 13.48
C ILE A 349 -22.38 -7.35 13.10
N LEU A 350 -23.72 -7.45 13.12
CA LEU A 350 -24.40 -8.68 12.69
C LEU A 350 -24.15 -9.00 11.23
N ASN A 351 -24.04 -8.00 10.35
CA ASN A 351 -23.63 -8.21 8.98
C ASN A 351 -22.20 -8.79 8.89
N ALA A 352 -21.27 -8.32 9.73
CA ALA A 352 -19.90 -8.86 9.78
C ALA A 352 -19.90 -10.35 10.18
N LEU A 353 -20.70 -10.73 11.16
CA LEU A 353 -20.87 -12.11 11.60
C LEU A 353 -21.54 -12.98 10.53
N LYS A 354 -22.58 -12.46 9.88
CA LYS A 354 -23.37 -13.17 8.87
C LYS A 354 -22.59 -13.49 7.60
N TYR A 355 -21.88 -12.49 7.07
CA TYR A 355 -21.24 -12.60 5.75
C TYR A 355 -19.77 -13.04 5.82
N GLY A 356 -19.13 -12.96 6.99
CA GLY A 356 -17.75 -13.42 7.20
C GLY A 356 -16.69 -12.69 6.34
N ILE A 357 -17.05 -11.58 5.68
CA ILE A 357 -16.12 -10.82 4.84
C ILE A 357 -15.21 -10.00 5.76
N THR A 358 -13.90 -10.12 5.57
CA THR A 358 -12.90 -9.48 6.43
C THR A 358 -12.18 -8.33 5.72
N ASN A 359 -11.65 -7.39 6.51
CA ASN A 359 -10.78 -6.31 6.05
C ASN A 359 -9.28 -6.70 6.01
N GLY A 360 -8.96 -7.97 6.21
CA GLY A 360 -7.57 -8.46 6.25
C GLY A 360 -6.69 -8.02 5.08
N PRO A 361 -7.15 -8.08 3.81
CA PRO A 361 -6.37 -7.56 2.69
C PRO A 361 -6.02 -6.07 2.81
N THR A 362 -6.94 -5.25 3.30
CA THR A 362 -6.72 -3.80 3.50
C THR A 362 -5.69 -3.55 4.60
N GLU A 363 -5.75 -4.31 5.69
CA GLU A 363 -4.72 -4.25 6.74
C GLU A 363 -3.34 -4.65 6.20
N GLY A 364 -3.27 -5.68 5.37
CA GLY A 364 -2.05 -6.10 4.66
C GLY A 364 -1.47 -4.95 3.81
N PHE A 365 -2.30 -4.26 3.04
CA PHE A 365 -1.88 -3.09 2.27
C PHE A 365 -1.46 -1.92 3.16
N ASN A 366 -2.17 -1.65 4.25
CA ASN A 366 -1.78 -0.62 5.20
C ASN A 366 -0.41 -0.88 5.82
N ASN A 367 -0.07 -2.15 6.09
CA ASN A 367 1.27 -2.52 6.55
C ASN A 367 2.33 -2.28 5.47
N LYS A 368 2.06 -2.64 4.22
CA LYS A 368 2.94 -2.35 3.08
C LYS A 368 3.13 -0.83 2.88
N ILE A 369 2.06 -0.04 2.99
CA ILE A 369 2.12 1.43 2.93
C ILE A 369 2.96 2.01 4.07
N LYS A 370 2.86 1.48 5.30
CA LYS A 370 3.71 1.91 6.43
C LYS A 370 5.21 1.68 6.14
N VAL A 371 5.57 0.53 5.56
CA VAL A 371 6.94 0.23 5.13
C VAL A 371 7.38 1.19 4.04
N LEU A 372 6.56 1.34 3.00
CA LEU A 372 6.82 2.24 1.89
C LEU A 372 7.01 3.69 2.37
N LYS A 373 6.19 4.16 3.29
CA LYS A 373 6.32 5.50 3.88
C LYS A 373 7.65 5.68 4.60
N ARG A 374 8.10 4.68 5.36
CA ARG A 374 9.40 4.70 6.06
C ARG A 374 10.56 4.76 5.08
N SER A 375 10.48 4.05 3.94
CA SER A 375 11.53 4.03 2.91
C SER A 375 11.46 5.24 1.95
N SER A 376 10.32 5.92 1.88
CA SER A 376 10.08 7.03 0.93
C SER A 376 10.52 8.39 1.49
N TYR A 377 11.74 8.47 2.03
CA TYR A 377 12.31 9.73 2.49
C TYR A 377 12.27 10.78 1.37
N GLY A 378 11.62 11.92 1.64
CA GLY A 378 11.53 13.05 0.71
C GLY A 378 10.26 13.13 -0.13
N ILE A 379 9.41 12.10 -0.19
CA ILE A 379 8.10 12.20 -0.84
C ILE A 379 7.10 12.83 0.16
N ARG A 380 6.96 14.16 0.10
CA ARG A 380 6.09 14.92 0.99
C ARG A 380 4.68 15.12 0.43
N ASN A 381 4.55 15.23 -0.89
CA ASN A 381 3.29 15.47 -1.59
C ASN A 381 2.47 14.20 -1.77
N PHE A 382 1.14 14.33 -1.71
CA PHE A 382 0.22 13.20 -1.86
C PHE A 382 0.30 12.56 -3.25
N LYS A 383 0.30 13.33 -4.34
CA LYS A 383 0.24 12.80 -5.70
C LYS A 383 1.39 11.82 -6.03
N PRO A 384 2.69 12.15 -5.83
CA PRO A 384 3.78 11.21 -6.01
C PRO A 384 3.69 10.01 -5.05
N PHE A 385 3.21 10.22 -3.81
CA PHE A 385 3.05 9.13 -2.84
C PHE A 385 1.94 8.17 -3.24
N ARG A 386 0.77 8.67 -3.71
CA ARG A 386 -0.30 7.87 -4.31
C ARG A 386 0.23 7.04 -5.48
N THR A 387 0.93 7.68 -6.42
CA THR A 387 1.56 6.98 -7.56
C THR A 387 2.47 5.85 -7.06
N ARG A 388 3.28 6.12 -6.04
CA ARG A 388 4.20 5.14 -5.47
C ARG A 388 3.48 3.97 -4.81
N ILE A 389 2.40 4.22 -4.04
CA ILE A 389 1.57 3.17 -3.43
C ILE A 389 0.97 2.28 -4.52
N LEU A 390 0.29 2.87 -5.49
CA LEU A 390 -0.36 2.13 -6.57
C LEU A 390 0.66 1.34 -7.41
N HIS A 391 1.84 1.91 -7.65
CA HIS A 391 2.89 1.23 -8.38
C HIS A 391 3.51 0.04 -7.64
N CYS A 392 3.61 0.11 -6.32
CA CYS A 392 4.09 -1.01 -5.49
C CYS A 392 3.07 -2.12 -5.31
N THR A 393 1.81 -1.88 -5.64
CA THR A 393 0.70 -2.82 -5.38
C THR A 393 -0.03 -3.28 -6.65
N SER A 394 0.42 -2.79 -7.80
CA SER A 394 -0.07 -3.18 -9.14
C SER A 394 0.55 -4.47 -9.66
#